data_f3391c9c38132204e1a18a00ae504181
#
_entry.id   f3391c9c38132204e1a18a00ae504181
#
_cell.length_a   1.000
_cell.length_b   1.000
_cell.length_c   1.000
_cell.angle_alpha   90.00
_cell.angle_beta   90.00
_cell.angle_gamma   90.00
#
_symmetry.space_group_name_H-M   'P 1'
#
loop_
_entity.id
_entity.type
_entity.pdbx_description
1 polymer ?
#
loop_
_entity_poly.entity_id
_entity_poly.type
_entity_poly.pdbx_seq_one_letter_code
_entity_poly.pdbx_strand_id
1 'polypeptide(L)'
;MKKIVSLVLCIAMLLCVAPAALAVNEDVTGTVMIYTSMYQFVIDMMDEALKAEFPNLTPGNDGSFFFYGGTGSLQTKLAGEMETGTLGCDMMLVAEPAYSLELKEGGWLHSYDTPVKESLRFPYDEEGYWYPVRVCNMVLAYNPELKTPEELPKTFKEFAEDPSLKGRISMGNPLTSGTTMAAVASLSDKYGYEYFTALGNNDVMIESGSTALAKLQTGECDVIMILEESVLKERKENGSKIACIYPDDGVILIPSTVMTVAEDRSANLNIEACEAITDFLLSEEGQKFMVA
;
A
#
# COMPACT_ATOMS: atom_id res chain seq x y z
N MET A 1 -8.57 58.70 -13.74
CA MET A 1 -9.07 57.55 -14.49
C MET A 1 -8.08 56.39 -14.60
N LYS A 2 -6.83 56.58 -15.02
CA LYS A 2 -5.83 55.47 -15.13
C LYS A 2 -5.52 54.74 -13.77
N LYS A 3 -5.54 55.43 -12.63
CA LYS A 3 -5.26 54.82 -11.30
C LYS A 3 -6.46 53.98 -10.78
N ILE A 4 -7.70 54.34 -11.14
CA ILE A 4 -8.91 53.61 -10.75
C ILE A 4 -9.05 52.33 -11.60
N VAL A 5 -8.69 52.38 -12.88
CA VAL A 5 -8.69 51.19 -13.76
C VAL A 5 -7.65 50.19 -13.33
N SER A 6 -6.45 50.63 -12.86
CA SER A 6 -5.41 49.74 -12.34
C SER A 6 -5.82 49.06 -11.02
N LEU A 7 -6.54 49.78 -10.13
CA LEU A 7 -7.04 49.19 -8.89
C LEU A 7 -8.15 48.15 -9.10
N VAL A 8 -9.04 48.40 -10.07
CA VAL A 8 -10.10 47.45 -10.44
C VAL A 8 -9.53 46.19 -11.09
N LEU A 9 -8.46 46.33 -11.94
CA LEU A 9 -7.77 45.18 -12.52
C LEU A 9 -7.04 44.33 -11.45
N CYS A 10 -6.41 44.95 -10.45
CA CYS A 10 -5.76 44.23 -9.36
C CYS A 10 -6.77 43.49 -8.46
N ILE A 11 -7.94 44.08 -8.21
CA ILE A 11 -9.03 43.44 -7.44
C ILE A 11 -9.64 42.30 -8.26
N ALA A 12 -9.77 42.41 -9.58
CA ALA A 12 -10.26 41.34 -10.45
C ALA A 12 -9.26 40.18 -10.54
N MET A 13 -7.93 40.41 -10.46
CA MET A 13 -6.92 39.35 -10.43
C MET A 13 -6.83 38.68 -9.04
N LEU A 14 -7.16 39.38 -7.96
CA LEU A 14 -7.21 38.79 -6.60
C LEU A 14 -8.47 37.92 -6.35
N LEU A 15 -9.53 38.11 -7.15
CA LEU A 15 -10.73 37.29 -7.11
C LEU A 15 -10.65 36.01 -7.95
N CYS A 16 -9.60 35.81 -8.76
CA CYS A 16 -9.38 34.61 -9.57
C CYS A 16 -8.49 33.55 -8.90
N VAL A 17 -8.06 33.76 -7.65
CA VAL A 17 -7.47 32.72 -6.82
C VAL A 17 -8.51 32.32 -5.77
N ALA A 18 -9.68 31.89 -6.22
CA ALA A 18 -10.47 30.97 -5.42
C ALA A 18 -9.63 29.70 -5.30
N PRO A 19 -9.37 29.15 -4.10
CA PRO A 19 -8.91 27.78 -4.03
C PRO A 19 -9.92 26.98 -4.87
N ALA A 20 -9.42 26.14 -5.78
CA ALA A 20 -10.30 25.17 -6.44
C ALA A 20 -10.98 24.41 -5.29
N ALA A 21 -12.23 24.75 -5.01
CA ALA A 21 -13.06 23.91 -4.17
C ALA A 21 -13.03 22.56 -4.89
N LEU A 22 -12.55 21.53 -4.20
CA LEU A 22 -12.67 20.17 -4.68
C LEU A 22 -14.09 19.99 -5.18
N ALA A 23 -14.25 19.59 -6.42
CA ALA A 23 -15.57 19.27 -6.96
C ALA A 23 -16.01 18.01 -6.22
N VAL A 24 -16.83 18.19 -5.19
CA VAL A 24 -17.42 17.10 -4.41
C VAL A 24 -18.35 16.31 -5.31
N ASN A 25 -18.15 15.00 -5.39
CA ASN A 25 -18.97 14.09 -6.21
C ASN A 25 -20.29 13.75 -5.51
N GLU A 26 -21.24 14.71 -5.50
CA GLU A 26 -22.55 14.53 -4.87
C GLU A 26 -23.48 13.58 -5.65
N ASP A 27 -23.22 13.35 -6.92
CA ASP A 27 -24.05 12.51 -7.79
C ASP A 27 -23.82 11.01 -7.55
N VAL A 28 -22.66 10.64 -6.99
CA VAL A 28 -22.31 9.23 -6.70
C VAL A 28 -22.98 8.80 -5.40
N THR A 29 -23.82 7.74 -5.49
CA THR A 29 -24.65 7.27 -4.37
C THR A 29 -24.58 5.76 -4.20
N GLY A 30 -25.23 5.22 -3.19
CA GLY A 30 -25.29 3.78 -2.89
C GLY A 30 -24.29 3.36 -1.83
N THR A 31 -24.05 2.08 -1.70
CA THR A 31 -23.15 1.49 -0.68
C THR A 31 -21.89 0.95 -1.32
N VAL A 32 -20.74 1.11 -0.66
CA VAL A 32 -19.46 0.51 -1.07
C VAL A 32 -18.75 -0.09 0.13
N MET A 33 -18.22 -1.31 -0.04
CA MET A 33 -17.35 -2.02 0.90
C MET A 33 -16.00 -2.28 0.26
N ILE A 34 -14.92 -1.88 0.91
CA ILE A 34 -13.55 -2.04 0.43
C ILE A 34 -12.77 -2.93 1.40
N TYR A 35 -12.27 -4.09 0.93
CA TYR A 35 -11.34 -4.90 1.72
C TYR A 35 -9.92 -4.40 1.53
N THR A 36 -9.18 -4.25 2.63
CA THR A 36 -7.81 -3.71 2.57
C THR A 36 -6.88 -4.34 3.60
N SER A 37 -5.61 -4.47 3.22
CA SER A 37 -4.51 -4.84 4.11
C SER A 37 -3.57 -3.68 4.43
N MET A 38 -3.95 -2.46 4.11
CA MET A 38 -3.16 -1.27 4.41
C MET A 38 -3.10 -1.00 5.92
N TYR A 39 -2.12 -0.21 6.35
CA TYR A 39 -2.02 0.21 7.75
C TYR A 39 -3.22 1.05 8.18
N GLN A 40 -3.66 0.90 9.42
CA GLN A 40 -4.83 1.58 9.95
C GLN A 40 -4.79 3.10 9.76
N PHE A 41 -3.63 3.74 9.99
CA PHE A 41 -3.51 5.19 9.81
C PHE A 41 -3.75 5.65 8.35
N VAL A 42 -3.38 4.82 7.35
CA VAL A 42 -3.68 5.11 5.94
C VAL A 42 -5.17 4.92 5.67
N ILE A 43 -5.77 3.88 6.25
CA ILE A 43 -7.21 3.61 6.15
C ILE A 43 -8.00 4.79 6.71
N ASP A 44 -7.64 5.28 7.90
CA ASP A 44 -8.36 6.38 8.56
C ASP A 44 -8.34 7.65 7.68
N MET A 45 -7.18 7.98 7.10
CA MET A 45 -7.08 9.14 6.20
C MET A 45 -7.86 8.95 4.90
N MET A 46 -7.79 7.76 4.27
CA MET A 46 -8.57 7.47 3.07
C MET A 46 -10.07 7.49 3.34
N ASP A 47 -10.51 6.95 4.45
CA ASP A 47 -11.92 6.91 4.83
C ASP A 47 -12.50 8.31 5.01
N GLU A 48 -11.75 9.20 5.69
CA GLU A 48 -12.12 10.62 5.81
C GLU A 48 -12.15 11.31 4.44
N ALA A 49 -11.17 11.05 3.59
CA ALA A 49 -11.10 11.63 2.25
C ALA A 49 -12.25 11.15 1.35
N LEU A 50 -12.58 9.85 1.37
CA LEU A 50 -13.70 9.31 0.60
C LEU A 50 -15.04 9.86 1.09
N LYS A 51 -15.24 10.03 2.40
CA LYS A 51 -16.46 10.65 2.97
C LYS A 51 -16.61 12.12 2.57
N ALA A 52 -15.47 12.83 2.47
CA ALA A 52 -15.48 14.22 2.04
C ALA A 52 -15.76 14.38 0.55
N GLU A 53 -15.17 13.49 -0.29
CA GLU A 53 -15.31 13.50 -1.75
C GLU A 53 -16.68 12.99 -2.21
N PHE A 54 -17.22 11.96 -1.52
CA PHE A 54 -18.45 11.27 -1.87
C PHE A 54 -19.49 11.32 -0.72
N PRO A 55 -20.05 12.48 -0.39
CA PRO A 55 -20.91 12.66 0.79
C PRO A 55 -22.21 11.87 0.75
N ASN A 56 -22.64 11.42 -0.44
CA ASN A 56 -23.88 10.65 -0.63
C ASN A 56 -23.62 9.13 -0.77
N LEU A 57 -22.35 8.69 -0.68
CA LEU A 57 -22.04 7.27 -0.55
C LEU A 57 -22.22 6.79 0.89
N THR A 58 -22.73 5.58 1.02
CA THR A 58 -22.89 4.90 2.30
C THR A 58 -21.71 3.95 2.54
N PRO A 59 -20.95 4.12 3.63
CA PRO A 59 -19.94 3.14 4.04
C PRO A 59 -20.54 1.76 4.31
N GLY A 60 -19.95 0.70 3.75
CA GLY A 60 -20.44 -0.67 3.87
C GLY A 60 -20.06 -1.37 5.18
N ASN A 61 -19.19 -0.78 6.02
CA ASN A 61 -18.65 -1.40 7.23
C ASN A 61 -18.78 -0.47 8.45
N ASP A 62 -19.90 -0.53 9.17
CA ASP A 62 -20.15 0.18 10.46
C ASP A 62 -19.65 1.65 10.48
N GLY A 63 -19.91 2.40 9.39
CA GLY A 63 -19.52 3.81 9.26
C GLY A 63 -18.13 4.03 8.65
N SER A 64 -17.44 3.00 8.19
CA SER A 64 -16.24 3.06 7.37
C SER A 64 -16.47 2.40 6.00
N PHE A 65 -15.82 2.89 4.96
CA PHE A 65 -15.75 2.18 3.67
C PHE A 65 -14.87 0.93 3.74
N PHE A 66 -13.99 0.83 4.74
CA PHE A 66 -12.93 -0.17 4.78
C PHE A 66 -13.19 -1.28 5.81
N PHE A 67 -12.99 -2.52 5.37
CA PHE A 67 -12.79 -3.68 6.24
C PHE A 67 -11.30 -4.05 6.23
N TYR A 68 -10.65 -3.95 7.37
CA TYR A 68 -9.24 -4.27 7.52
C TYR A 68 -9.00 -5.75 7.82
N GLY A 69 -8.00 -6.32 7.16
CA GLY A 69 -7.43 -7.63 7.49
C GLY A 69 -6.02 -7.75 6.90
N GLY A 70 -5.15 -8.50 7.58
CA GLY A 70 -3.85 -8.87 6.96
C GLY A 70 -4.09 -9.62 5.66
N THR A 71 -3.20 -9.49 4.66
CA THR A 71 -3.39 -10.05 3.32
C THR A 71 -3.78 -11.53 3.35
N GLY A 72 -3.07 -12.38 4.11
CA GLY A 72 -3.41 -13.81 4.21
C GLY A 72 -4.79 -14.07 4.83
N SER A 73 -5.23 -13.23 5.79
CA SER A 73 -6.57 -13.33 6.38
C SER A 73 -7.65 -12.93 5.36
N LEU A 74 -7.39 -11.87 4.58
CA LEU A 74 -8.29 -11.45 3.50
C LEU A 74 -8.40 -12.52 2.41
N GLN A 75 -7.28 -13.10 1.99
CA GLN A 75 -7.26 -14.19 1.01
C GLN A 75 -8.08 -15.40 1.50
N THR A 76 -7.92 -15.78 2.77
CA THR A 76 -8.71 -16.87 3.36
C THR A 76 -10.21 -16.53 3.39
N LYS A 77 -10.55 -15.30 3.76
CA LYS A 77 -11.93 -14.82 3.77
C LYS A 77 -12.53 -14.83 2.36
N LEU A 78 -11.81 -14.25 1.40
CA LEU A 78 -12.23 -14.20 -0.01
C LEU A 78 -12.40 -15.62 -0.60
N ALA A 79 -11.48 -16.54 -0.32
CA ALA A 79 -11.61 -17.93 -0.76
C ALA A 79 -12.93 -18.56 -0.28
N GLY A 80 -13.30 -18.36 0.99
CA GLY A 80 -14.59 -18.83 1.52
C GLY A 80 -15.80 -18.14 0.90
N GLU A 81 -15.70 -16.85 0.57
CA GLU A 81 -16.75 -16.10 -0.12
C GLU A 81 -16.91 -16.54 -1.58
N MET A 82 -15.81 -16.83 -2.27
CA MET A 82 -15.80 -17.34 -3.63
C MET A 82 -16.57 -18.67 -3.77
N GLU A 83 -16.55 -19.53 -2.74
CA GLU A 83 -17.33 -20.76 -2.73
C GLU A 83 -18.85 -20.49 -2.80
N THR A 84 -19.29 -19.33 -2.33
CA THR A 84 -20.71 -18.92 -2.41
C THR A 84 -21.06 -18.18 -3.71
N GLY A 85 -20.04 -17.81 -4.50
CA GLY A 85 -20.17 -17.10 -5.76
C GLY A 85 -20.27 -15.57 -5.66
N THR A 86 -20.20 -15.01 -4.44
CA THR A 86 -20.28 -13.55 -4.20
C THR A 86 -19.28 -13.16 -3.14
N LEU A 87 -18.54 -12.07 -3.37
CA LEU A 87 -17.61 -11.49 -2.42
C LEU A 87 -18.34 -10.50 -1.49
N GLY A 88 -17.93 -10.41 -0.25
CA GLY A 88 -18.45 -9.47 0.74
C GLY A 88 -17.94 -8.04 0.56
N CYS A 89 -17.27 -7.73 -0.54
CA CYS A 89 -16.75 -6.40 -0.89
C CYS A 89 -17.08 -6.04 -2.34
N ASP A 90 -16.95 -4.76 -2.65
CA ASP A 90 -17.08 -4.21 -4.00
C ASP A 90 -15.71 -3.86 -4.58
N MET A 91 -14.75 -3.56 -3.71
CA MET A 91 -13.37 -3.22 -4.08
C MET A 91 -12.36 -3.87 -3.13
N MET A 92 -11.13 -3.99 -3.60
CA MET A 92 -10.00 -4.45 -2.81
C MET A 92 -8.78 -3.54 -3.00
N LEU A 93 -8.07 -3.26 -1.88
CA LEU A 93 -6.78 -2.56 -1.86
C LEU A 93 -5.77 -3.42 -1.12
N VAL A 94 -4.91 -4.15 -1.84
CA VAL A 94 -3.94 -5.08 -1.26
C VAL A 94 -2.54 -4.90 -1.85
N ALA A 95 -1.53 -5.11 -1.04
CA ALA A 95 -0.12 -4.98 -1.44
C ALA A 95 0.47 -6.35 -1.79
N GLU A 96 -0.17 -7.04 -2.74
CA GLU A 96 0.26 -8.33 -3.26
C GLU A 96 -0.20 -8.48 -4.72
N PRO A 97 0.62 -8.01 -5.70
CA PRO A 97 0.22 -7.96 -7.10
C PRO A 97 -0.13 -9.33 -7.73
N ALA A 98 0.49 -10.42 -7.25
CA ALA A 98 0.22 -11.76 -7.77
C ALA A 98 -1.24 -12.16 -7.53
N TYR A 99 -1.82 -11.74 -6.40
CA TYR A 99 -3.22 -12.00 -6.11
C TYR A 99 -4.18 -11.26 -7.07
N SER A 100 -3.79 -10.08 -7.54
CA SER A 100 -4.57 -9.35 -8.57
C SER A 100 -4.65 -10.14 -9.88
N LEU A 101 -3.57 -10.82 -10.25
CA LEU A 101 -3.55 -11.68 -11.44
C LEU A 101 -4.44 -12.92 -11.26
N GLU A 102 -4.37 -13.57 -10.10
CA GLU A 102 -5.20 -14.73 -9.76
C GLU A 102 -6.71 -14.38 -9.84
N LEU A 103 -7.09 -13.24 -9.24
CA LEU A 103 -8.47 -12.77 -9.27
C LEU A 103 -8.95 -12.42 -10.69
N LYS A 104 -8.08 -11.79 -11.50
CA LYS A 104 -8.34 -11.51 -12.91
C LYS A 104 -8.58 -12.80 -13.69
N GLU A 105 -7.68 -13.78 -13.59
CA GLU A 105 -7.78 -15.07 -14.27
C GLU A 105 -9.02 -15.85 -13.85
N GLY A 106 -9.42 -15.73 -12.58
CA GLY A 106 -10.63 -16.31 -12.03
C GLY A 106 -11.93 -15.61 -12.43
N GLY A 107 -11.86 -14.49 -13.17
CA GLY A 107 -13.03 -13.70 -13.59
C GLY A 107 -13.76 -13.02 -12.43
N TRP A 108 -13.03 -12.66 -11.36
CA TRP A 108 -13.58 -11.99 -10.19
C TRP A 108 -13.54 -10.46 -10.27
N LEU A 109 -12.83 -9.90 -11.25
CA LEU A 109 -12.61 -8.47 -11.35
C LEU A 109 -13.40 -7.84 -12.50
N HIS A 110 -13.81 -6.60 -12.28
CA HIS A 110 -14.34 -5.69 -13.27
C HIS A 110 -13.20 -4.98 -13.99
N SER A 111 -13.28 -4.87 -15.30
CA SER A 111 -12.35 -4.09 -16.12
C SER A 111 -12.85 -2.67 -16.27
N TYR A 112 -12.03 -1.69 -15.92
CA TYR A 112 -12.33 -0.27 -16.02
C TYR A 112 -11.17 0.49 -16.66
N ASP A 113 -11.42 1.27 -17.69
CA ASP A 113 -10.43 2.09 -18.36
C ASP A 113 -10.40 3.51 -17.76
N THR A 114 -9.69 3.68 -16.62
CA THR A 114 -9.61 4.96 -15.93
C THR A 114 -9.01 6.05 -16.81
N PRO A 115 -9.59 7.27 -16.85
CA PRO A 115 -9.06 8.38 -17.66
C PRO A 115 -7.69 8.88 -17.20
N VAL A 116 -7.24 8.51 -15.99
CA VAL A 116 -5.97 8.96 -15.43
C VAL A 116 -4.81 7.98 -15.63
N LYS A 117 -5.03 6.82 -16.27
CA LYS A 117 -4.02 5.77 -16.45
C LYS A 117 -2.70 6.24 -17.07
N GLU A 118 -2.77 7.15 -18.04
CA GLU A 118 -1.59 7.71 -18.74
C GLU A 118 -0.67 8.54 -17.80
N SER A 119 -1.16 8.94 -16.63
CA SER A 119 -0.38 9.65 -15.61
C SER A 119 0.37 8.71 -14.66
N LEU A 120 0.02 7.42 -14.66
CA LEU A 120 0.61 6.44 -13.77
C LEU A 120 2.07 6.16 -14.16
N ARG A 121 2.94 6.08 -13.15
CA ARG A 121 4.38 5.88 -13.33
C ARG A 121 4.83 4.44 -13.13
N PHE A 122 3.96 3.59 -12.60
CA PHE A 122 4.22 2.18 -12.37
C PHE A 122 3.37 1.33 -13.30
N PRO A 123 3.82 0.11 -13.62
CA PRO A 123 3.04 -0.83 -14.41
C PRO A 123 1.65 -1.08 -13.81
N TYR A 124 0.67 -1.14 -14.66
CA TYR A 124 -0.72 -1.49 -14.37
C TYR A 124 -1.20 -2.56 -15.35
N ASP A 125 -2.39 -3.09 -15.14
CA ASP A 125 -3.00 -4.01 -16.10
C ASP A 125 -3.55 -3.25 -17.31
N GLU A 126 -3.00 -3.50 -18.49
CA GLU A 126 -3.41 -2.88 -19.76
C GLU A 126 -4.90 -3.11 -20.09
N GLU A 127 -5.50 -4.19 -19.57
CA GLU A 127 -6.92 -4.49 -19.71
C GLU A 127 -7.79 -3.80 -18.62
N GLY A 128 -7.19 -3.08 -17.67
CA GLY A 128 -7.88 -2.27 -16.69
C GLY A 128 -8.46 -3.02 -15.49
N TYR A 129 -8.00 -4.23 -15.17
CA TYR A 129 -8.49 -4.99 -14.03
C TYR A 129 -7.90 -4.57 -12.68
N TRP A 130 -6.73 -3.92 -12.69
CA TRP A 130 -6.10 -3.37 -11.49
C TRP A 130 -5.15 -2.22 -11.80
N TYR A 131 -5.00 -1.33 -10.83
CA TYR A 131 -4.09 -0.19 -10.91
C TYR A 131 -3.28 -0.04 -9.62
N PRO A 132 -1.99 0.39 -9.69
CA PRO A 132 -1.19 0.66 -8.50
C PRO A 132 -1.62 1.99 -7.88
N VAL A 133 -2.20 1.98 -6.67
CA VAL A 133 -2.55 3.20 -5.94
C VAL A 133 -1.38 3.74 -5.12
N ARG A 134 -0.45 2.89 -4.72
CA ARG A 134 0.80 3.24 -4.04
C ARG A 134 1.85 2.17 -4.29
N VAL A 135 3.12 2.51 -4.03
CA VAL A 135 4.22 1.56 -4.08
C VAL A 135 4.92 1.55 -2.73
N CYS A 136 5.00 0.38 -2.12
CA CYS A 136 5.75 0.16 -0.89
C CYS A 136 7.19 -0.22 -1.23
N ASN A 137 8.15 0.27 -0.46
CA ASN A 137 9.56 -0.08 -0.59
C ASN A 137 9.95 -1.07 0.50
N MET A 138 10.32 -2.31 0.13
CA MET A 138 10.97 -3.22 1.06
C MET A 138 12.46 -2.91 1.09
N VAL A 139 12.96 -2.66 2.28
CA VAL A 139 14.36 -2.26 2.56
C VAL A 139 14.92 -3.10 3.70
N LEU A 140 16.19 -2.89 4.03
CA LEU A 140 16.75 -3.32 5.29
C LEU A 140 16.74 -2.17 6.30
N ALA A 141 16.71 -2.49 7.59
CA ALA A 141 16.76 -1.47 8.64
C ALA A 141 17.67 -1.91 9.78
N TYR A 142 18.28 -0.93 10.46
CA TYR A 142 19.20 -1.14 11.57
C TYR A 142 19.05 -0.05 12.64
N ASN A 143 19.67 -0.25 13.81
CA ASN A 143 19.75 0.76 14.86
C ASN A 143 21.17 1.40 14.90
N PRO A 144 21.32 2.69 14.48
CA PRO A 144 22.62 3.35 14.44
C PRO A 144 23.21 3.66 15.81
N GLU A 145 22.47 3.48 16.90
CA GLU A 145 23.02 3.56 18.25
C GLU A 145 23.75 2.27 18.68
N LEU A 146 23.54 1.17 17.92
CA LEU A 146 24.08 -0.15 18.23
C LEU A 146 25.07 -0.68 17.18
N LYS A 147 24.94 -0.24 15.94
CA LYS A 147 25.75 -0.70 14.81
C LYS A 147 26.18 0.45 13.91
N THR A 148 27.39 0.36 13.35
CA THR A 148 27.88 1.28 12.34
C THR A 148 27.56 0.78 10.94
N PRO A 149 27.47 1.66 9.90
CA PRO A 149 27.19 1.24 8.53
C PRO A 149 28.19 0.21 7.95
N GLU A 150 29.43 0.20 8.45
CA GLU A 150 30.49 -0.70 8.01
C GLU A 150 30.29 -2.15 8.48
N GLU A 151 29.48 -2.35 9.55
CA GLU A 151 29.15 -3.65 10.12
C GLU A 151 27.89 -4.26 9.50
N LEU A 152 27.27 -3.59 8.52
CA LEU A 152 25.93 -3.91 8.02
C LEU A 152 25.99 -4.48 6.60
N PRO A 153 25.05 -5.37 6.25
CA PRO A 153 24.92 -5.87 4.89
C PRO A 153 24.54 -4.72 3.95
N LYS A 154 25.14 -4.69 2.77
CA LYS A 154 24.86 -3.70 1.72
C LYS A 154 23.87 -4.19 0.68
N THR A 155 23.55 -5.48 0.69
CA THR A 155 22.66 -6.12 -0.27
C THR A 155 21.71 -7.08 0.44
N PHE A 156 20.59 -7.41 -0.19
CA PHE A 156 19.73 -8.49 0.30
C PHE A 156 20.48 -9.84 0.32
N LYS A 157 21.42 -10.02 -0.61
CA LYS A 157 22.24 -11.23 -0.62
C LYS A 157 23.10 -11.34 0.62
N GLU A 158 23.81 -10.27 1.00
CA GLU A 158 24.62 -10.24 2.22
C GLU A 158 23.75 -10.39 3.48
N PHE A 159 22.55 -9.82 3.50
CA PHE A 159 21.59 -10.01 4.60
C PHE A 159 21.29 -11.50 4.85
N ALA A 160 21.21 -12.31 3.79
CA ALA A 160 20.96 -13.74 3.92
C ALA A 160 22.23 -14.55 4.22
N GLU A 161 23.39 -14.19 3.65
CA GLU A 161 24.57 -15.04 3.60
C GLU A 161 25.66 -14.67 4.61
N ASP A 162 25.64 -13.46 5.19
CA ASP A 162 26.67 -13.04 6.14
C ASP A 162 26.57 -13.81 7.47
N PRO A 163 27.57 -14.68 7.80
CA PRO A 163 27.52 -15.51 9.00
C PRO A 163 27.64 -14.69 10.31
N SER A 164 28.13 -13.45 10.23
CA SER A 164 28.19 -12.55 11.40
C SER A 164 26.80 -12.12 11.89
N LEU A 165 25.80 -12.25 11.04
CA LEU A 165 24.41 -11.91 11.33
C LEU A 165 23.58 -13.10 11.85
N LYS A 166 24.21 -14.26 12.10
CA LYS A 166 23.51 -15.47 12.52
C LYS A 166 22.72 -15.27 13.82
N GLY A 167 21.40 -15.53 13.75
CA GLY A 167 20.46 -15.32 14.85
C GLY A 167 20.23 -13.84 15.22
N ARG A 168 20.65 -12.91 14.34
CA ARG A 168 20.57 -11.45 14.55
C ARG A 168 19.75 -10.73 13.49
N ILE A 169 19.08 -11.48 12.60
CA ILE A 169 18.24 -10.95 11.53
C ILE A 169 16.80 -11.39 11.69
N SER A 170 15.88 -10.51 11.23
CA SER A 170 14.44 -10.81 11.23
C SER A 170 13.76 -10.28 9.96
N MET A 171 12.63 -10.88 9.63
CA MET A 171 11.75 -10.45 8.53
C MET A 171 10.29 -10.77 8.86
N GLY A 172 9.39 -10.18 8.09
CA GLY A 172 7.97 -10.46 8.16
C GLY A 172 7.63 -11.93 7.86
N ASN A 173 6.46 -12.38 8.33
CA ASN A 173 5.95 -13.71 7.99
C ASN A 173 5.23 -13.65 6.62
N PRO A 174 5.75 -14.33 5.57
CA PRO A 174 5.14 -14.29 4.24
C PRO A 174 3.74 -14.93 4.19
N LEU A 175 3.40 -15.82 5.14
CA LEU A 175 2.07 -16.44 5.19
C LEU A 175 0.97 -15.47 5.67
N THR A 176 1.33 -14.36 6.29
CA THR A 176 0.37 -13.39 6.86
C THR A 176 0.53 -11.97 6.31
N SER A 177 1.66 -11.68 5.67
CA SER A 177 2.01 -10.37 5.10
C SER A 177 2.19 -10.46 3.59
N GLY A 178 1.30 -9.81 2.83
CA GLY A 178 1.38 -9.74 1.37
C GLY A 178 2.64 -9.04 0.88
N THR A 179 3.08 -7.97 1.55
CA THR A 179 4.34 -7.30 1.20
C THR A 179 5.57 -8.18 1.42
N THR A 180 5.56 -8.99 2.48
CA THR A 180 6.62 -9.97 2.69
C THR A 180 6.55 -11.10 1.66
N MET A 181 5.35 -11.57 1.29
CA MET A 181 5.18 -12.56 0.22
C MET A 181 5.70 -12.03 -1.12
N ALA A 182 5.35 -10.79 -1.48
CA ALA A 182 5.86 -10.15 -2.69
C ALA A 182 7.40 -9.99 -2.67
N ALA A 183 7.98 -9.67 -1.51
CA ALA A 183 9.43 -9.64 -1.36
C ALA A 183 10.06 -11.03 -1.51
N VAL A 184 9.46 -12.06 -0.94
CA VAL A 184 9.90 -13.46 -1.13
C VAL A 184 9.86 -13.86 -2.60
N ALA A 185 8.80 -13.54 -3.33
CA ALA A 185 8.70 -13.80 -4.77
C ALA A 185 9.81 -13.09 -5.56
N SER A 186 10.04 -11.80 -5.31
CA SER A 186 11.10 -11.02 -5.95
C SER A 186 12.51 -11.56 -5.66
N LEU A 187 12.79 -11.94 -4.41
CA LEU A 187 14.08 -12.52 -4.01
C LEU A 187 14.27 -13.93 -4.56
N SER A 188 13.20 -14.70 -4.69
CA SER A 188 13.21 -16.01 -5.34
C SER A 188 13.56 -15.92 -6.82
N ASP A 189 12.96 -14.95 -7.52
CA ASP A 189 13.27 -14.68 -8.93
C ASP A 189 14.74 -14.24 -9.12
N LYS A 190 15.21 -13.37 -8.23
CA LYS A 190 16.56 -12.79 -8.33
C LYS A 190 17.68 -13.75 -7.92
N TYR A 191 17.49 -14.54 -6.86
CA TYR A 191 18.54 -15.34 -6.23
C TYR A 191 18.26 -16.83 -6.17
N GLY A 192 17.08 -17.27 -6.55
CA GLY A 192 16.67 -18.66 -6.45
C GLY A 192 16.39 -19.12 -5.02
N TYR A 193 16.15 -20.42 -4.88
CA TYR A 193 15.78 -21.03 -3.59
C TYR A 193 16.96 -21.06 -2.58
N GLU A 194 18.19 -21.04 -3.07
CA GLU A 194 19.39 -21.01 -2.23
C GLU A 194 19.42 -19.80 -1.28
N TYR A 195 18.83 -18.67 -1.67
CA TYR A 195 18.69 -17.48 -0.82
C TYR A 195 17.97 -17.80 0.50
N PHE A 196 16.88 -18.53 0.40
CA PHE A 196 16.08 -18.89 1.60
C PHE A 196 16.76 -19.98 2.42
N THR A 197 17.55 -20.84 1.78
CA THR A 197 18.43 -21.78 2.49
C THR A 197 19.49 -21.03 3.30
N ALA A 198 20.08 -19.98 2.75
CA ALA A 198 21.03 -19.13 3.46
C ALA A 198 20.37 -18.39 4.64
N LEU A 199 19.19 -17.79 4.44
CA LEU A 199 18.40 -17.20 5.54
C LEU A 199 18.14 -18.20 6.66
N GLY A 200 17.74 -19.43 6.32
CA GLY A 200 17.52 -20.52 7.30
C GLY A 200 18.79 -20.89 8.04
N ASN A 201 19.93 -20.98 7.36
CA ASN A 201 21.25 -21.26 7.98
C ASN A 201 21.71 -20.13 8.90
N ASN A 202 21.29 -18.92 8.65
CA ASN A 202 21.51 -17.74 9.50
C ASN A 202 20.46 -17.57 10.60
N ASP A 203 19.62 -18.58 10.85
CA ASP A 203 18.61 -18.58 11.91
C ASP A 203 17.72 -17.32 11.85
N VAL A 204 17.26 -16.93 10.64
CA VAL A 204 16.38 -15.76 10.48
C VAL A 204 15.10 -15.91 11.32
N MET A 205 14.74 -14.88 12.06
CA MET A 205 13.48 -14.83 12.81
C MET A 205 12.34 -14.39 11.89
N ILE A 206 11.27 -15.18 11.85
CA ILE A 206 10.06 -14.91 11.05
C ILE A 206 8.96 -14.44 12.00
N GLU A 207 8.56 -13.16 11.89
CA GLU A 207 7.72 -12.51 12.89
C GLU A 207 6.73 -11.52 12.24
N SER A 208 5.94 -10.81 13.06
CA SER A 208 5.22 -9.63 12.59
C SER A 208 6.18 -8.45 12.40
N GLY A 209 5.86 -7.52 11.48
CA GLY A 209 6.68 -6.32 11.28
C GLY A 209 6.87 -5.49 12.56
N SER A 210 5.83 -5.39 13.41
CA SER A 210 5.92 -4.69 14.69
C SER A 210 6.86 -5.38 15.69
N THR A 211 6.84 -6.71 15.73
CA THR A 211 7.77 -7.50 16.58
C THR A 211 9.21 -7.33 16.09
N ALA A 212 9.45 -7.41 14.79
CA ALA A 212 10.78 -7.20 14.21
C ALA A 212 11.32 -5.79 14.53
N LEU A 213 10.47 -4.75 14.41
CA LEU A 213 10.84 -3.38 14.79
C LEU A 213 11.21 -3.27 16.27
N ALA A 214 10.42 -3.84 17.16
CA ALA A 214 10.71 -3.80 18.59
C ALA A 214 12.05 -4.49 18.91
N LYS A 215 12.34 -5.63 18.29
CA LYS A 215 13.62 -6.34 18.43
C LYS A 215 14.81 -5.54 17.89
N LEU A 216 14.61 -4.82 16.78
CA LEU A 216 15.63 -3.92 16.24
C LEU A 216 15.93 -2.78 17.21
N GLN A 217 14.91 -2.15 17.77
CA GLN A 217 15.04 -1.06 18.74
C GLN A 217 15.76 -1.49 20.01
N THR A 218 15.48 -2.69 20.51
CA THR A 218 16.10 -3.23 21.73
C THR A 218 17.47 -3.87 21.49
N GLY A 219 17.90 -4.03 20.24
CA GLY A 219 19.16 -4.67 19.87
C GLY A 219 19.14 -6.20 19.96
N GLU A 220 17.95 -6.81 19.96
CA GLU A 220 17.82 -8.26 19.83
C GLU A 220 18.13 -8.71 18.38
N CYS A 221 17.76 -7.87 17.39
CA CYS A 221 18.20 -7.98 15.99
C CYS A 221 19.20 -6.88 15.66
N ASP A 222 20.13 -7.16 14.76
CA ASP A 222 21.04 -6.17 14.19
C ASP A 222 20.49 -5.54 12.91
N VAL A 223 19.83 -6.38 12.07
CA VAL A 223 19.21 -5.97 10.81
C VAL A 223 17.87 -6.67 10.62
N ILE A 224 16.90 -5.95 10.09
CA ILE A 224 15.61 -6.52 9.71
C ILE A 224 15.23 -6.15 8.27
N MET A 225 14.51 -7.02 7.57
CA MET A 225 13.86 -6.72 6.30
C MET A 225 12.44 -6.21 6.58
N ILE A 226 12.15 -4.96 6.18
CA ILE A 226 10.91 -4.26 6.53
C ILE A 226 10.54 -3.21 5.51
N LEU A 227 9.29 -2.74 5.53
CA LEU A 227 8.87 -1.61 4.73
C LEU A 227 9.50 -0.29 5.23
N GLU A 228 10.00 0.52 4.30
CA GLU A 228 10.56 1.85 4.56
C GLU A 228 9.61 2.72 5.39
N GLU A 229 8.33 2.74 5.04
CA GLU A 229 7.31 3.52 5.72
C GLU A 229 7.18 3.19 7.21
N SER A 230 7.40 1.93 7.59
CA SER A 230 7.38 1.51 8.99
C SER A 230 8.53 2.15 9.79
N VAL A 231 9.72 2.23 9.17
CA VAL A 231 10.88 2.90 9.76
C VAL A 231 10.65 4.41 9.87
N LEU A 232 10.15 5.03 8.80
CA LEU A 232 9.90 6.48 8.76
C LEU A 232 8.81 6.88 9.77
N LYS A 233 7.76 6.07 9.91
CA LYS A 233 6.70 6.28 10.90
C LYS A 233 7.25 6.22 12.33
N GLU A 234 8.02 5.17 12.67
CA GLU A 234 8.64 5.04 14.00
C GLU A 234 9.55 6.24 14.33
N ARG A 235 10.27 6.75 13.35
CA ARG A 235 11.09 7.96 13.53
C ARG A 235 10.25 9.20 13.76
N LYS A 236 9.17 9.38 13.00
CA LYS A 236 8.30 10.56 13.06
C LYS A 236 7.48 10.60 14.34
N GLU A 237 6.86 9.49 14.71
CA GLU A 237 5.88 9.43 15.80
C GLU A 237 6.54 9.14 17.16
N ASN A 238 7.53 8.24 17.20
CA ASN A 238 8.13 7.75 18.43
C ASN A 238 9.55 8.27 18.67
N GLY A 239 10.09 9.09 17.76
CA GLY A 239 11.45 9.62 17.86
C GLY A 239 12.54 8.55 17.80
N SER A 240 12.20 7.36 17.26
CA SER A 240 13.13 6.25 17.12
C SER A 240 14.34 6.63 16.27
N LYS A 241 15.51 6.07 16.61
CA LYS A 241 16.76 6.30 15.89
C LYS A 241 17.01 5.32 14.76
N ILE A 242 16.19 4.28 14.63
CA ILE A 242 16.34 3.29 13.55
C ILE A 242 16.45 3.96 12.18
N ALA A 243 17.19 3.35 11.27
CA ALA A 243 17.46 3.89 9.94
C ALA A 243 17.33 2.81 8.86
N CYS A 244 16.98 3.24 7.64
CA CYS A 244 16.96 2.37 6.47
C CYS A 244 18.37 2.16 5.92
N ILE A 245 18.59 0.95 5.41
CA ILE A 245 19.65 0.63 4.47
C ILE A 245 18.95 0.41 3.13
N TYR A 246 19.32 1.18 2.12
CA TYR A 246 18.87 0.97 0.75
C TYR A 246 19.88 0.04 0.07
N PRO A 247 19.49 -1.24 -0.19
CA PRO A 247 20.46 -2.21 -0.69
C PRO A 247 21.01 -1.84 -2.06
N ASP A 248 22.32 -2.04 -2.27
CA ASP A 248 23.02 -1.76 -3.53
C ASP A 248 22.49 -2.62 -4.70
N ASP A 249 21.93 -3.78 -4.38
CA ASP A 249 21.24 -4.66 -5.32
C ASP A 249 19.78 -4.26 -5.61
N GLY A 250 19.34 -3.11 -5.09
CA GLY A 250 18.06 -2.47 -5.30
C GLY A 250 17.03 -2.77 -4.23
N VAL A 251 16.17 -1.80 -3.94
CA VAL A 251 14.98 -2.00 -3.10
C VAL A 251 13.94 -2.85 -3.84
N ILE A 252 13.09 -3.54 -3.10
CA ILE A 252 11.99 -4.29 -3.72
C ILE A 252 10.76 -3.39 -3.71
N LEU A 253 10.30 -3.02 -4.92
CA LEU A 253 9.10 -2.21 -5.12
C LEU A 253 7.87 -3.11 -5.15
N ILE A 254 6.92 -2.83 -4.28
CA ILE A 254 5.71 -3.63 -4.11
C ILE A 254 4.50 -2.73 -4.35
N PRO A 255 3.87 -2.81 -5.52
CA PRO A 255 2.65 -2.07 -5.78
C PRO A 255 1.51 -2.58 -4.88
N SER A 256 0.79 -1.64 -4.28
CA SER A 256 -0.49 -1.88 -3.65
C SER A 256 -1.56 -1.56 -4.69
N THR A 257 -2.35 -2.57 -5.05
CA THR A 257 -3.29 -2.49 -6.16
C THR A 257 -4.70 -2.15 -5.68
N VAL A 258 -5.41 -1.30 -6.42
CA VAL A 258 -6.87 -1.17 -6.37
C VAL A 258 -7.49 -2.08 -7.42
N MET A 259 -8.52 -2.78 -7.03
CA MET A 259 -9.30 -3.69 -7.87
C MET A 259 -10.78 -3.49 -7.59
N THR A 260 -11.60 -3.49 -8.62
CA THR A 260 -13.07 -3.53 -8.51
C THR A 260 -13.56 -4.95 -8.75
N VAL A 261 -14.45 -5.44 -7.91
CA VAL A 261 -15.08 -6.76 -8.07
C VAL A 261 -16.06 -6.73 -9.23
N ALA A 262 -16.16 -7.82 -9.99
CA ALA A 262 -17.14 -7.97 -11.07
C ALA A 262 -18.57 -7.72 -10.54
N GLU A 263 -19.39 -6.99 -11.29
CA GLU A 263 -20.70 -6.50 -10.84
C GLU A 263 -21.60 -7.63 -10.30
N ASP A 264 -21.69 -8.75 -11.03
CA ASP A 264 -22.51 -9.90 -10.67
C ASP A 264 -21.97 -10.70 -9.46
N ARG A 265 -20.83 -10.31 -8.92
CA ARG A 265 -20.10 -10.98 -7.83
C ARG A 265 -19.79 -10.06 -6.64
N SER A 266 -20.12 -8.77 -6.74
CA SER A 266 -19.85 -7.78 -5.68
C SER A 266 -20.99 -7.75 -4.64
N ALA A 267 -20.67 -7.22 -3.43
CA ALA A 267 -21.60 -7.15 -2.32
C ALA A 267 -22.79 -6.23 -2.57
N ASN A 268 -22.55 -5.07 -3.20
CA ASN A 268 -23.53 -3.99 -3.32
C ASN A 268 -23.89 -3.64 -4.76
N LEU A 269 -23.27 -4.29 -5.77
CA LEU A 269 -23.56 -4.10 -7.20
C LEU A 269 -23.40 -2.62 -7.65
N ASN A 270 -22.43 -1.90 -7.10
CA ASN A 270 -22.27 -0.46 -7.29
C ASN A 270 -21.01 -0.11 -8.08
N ILE A 271 -20.96 -0.54 -9.33
CA ILE A 271 -19.80 -0.35 -10.22
C ILE A 271 -19.49 1.13 -10.44
N GLU A 272 -20.49 1.98 -10.66
CA GLU A 272 -20.29 3.41 -10.89
C GLU A 272 -19.53 4.09 -9.74
N ALA A 273 -19.90 3.77 -8.51
CA ALA A 273 -19.18 4.28 -7.34
C ALA A 273 -17.75 3.71 -7.23
N CYS A 274 -17.55 2.44 -7.58
CA CYS A 274 -16.21 1.85 -7.57
C CYS A 274 -15.29 2.46 -8.61
N GLU A 275 -15.78 2.77 -9.81
CA GLU A 275 -15.05 3.48 -10.86
C GLU A 275 -14.69 4.90 -10.39
N ALA A 276 -15.65 5.64 -9.81
CA ALA A 276 -15.41 6.99 -9.29
C ALA A 276 -14.38 6.98 -8.14
N ILE A 277 -14.44 6.01 -7.23
CA ILE A 277 -13.44 5.84 -6.16
C ILE A 277 -12.08 5.49 -6.75
N THR A 278 -12.01 4.65 -7.78
CA THR A 278 -10.75 4.31 -8.46
C THR A 278 -10.11 5.57 -9.05
N ASP A 279 -10.88 6.39 -9.78
CA ASP A 279 -10.40 7.65 -10.36
C ASP A 279 -9.91 8.62 -9.28
N PHE A 280 -10.66 8.76 -8.19
CA PHE A 280 -10.26 9.60 -7.05
C PHE A 280 -8.95 9.12 -6.44
N LEU A 281 -8.81 7.83 -6.11
CA LEU A 281 -7.61 7.27 -5.49
C LEU A 281 -6.37 7.42 -6.39
N LEU A 282 -6.53 7.39 -7.71
CA LEU A 282 -5.45 7.56 -8.68
C LEU A 282 -5.18 9.03 -9.03
N SER A 283 -6.07 9.95 -8.65
CA SER A 283 -5.90 11.39 -8.87
C SER A 283 -4.80 12.00 -7.99
N GLU A 284 -4.35 13.22 -8.34
CA GLU A 284 -3.40 13.97 -7.52
C GLU A 284 -3.92 14.22 -6.09
N GLU A 285 -5.22 14.46 -5.93
CA GLU A 285 -5.84 14.68 -4.62
C GLU A 285 -5.85 13.39 -3.79
N GLY A 286 -6.30 12.27 -4.36
CA GLY A 286 -6.30 10.98 -3.69
C GLY A 286 -4.89 10.52 -3.30
N GLN A 287 -3.89 10.80 -4.13
CA GLN A 287 -2.51 10.44 -3.86
C GLN A 287 -1.91 11.19 -2.65
N LYS A 288 -2.40 12.37 -2.28
CA LYS A 288 -1.97 13.10 -1.07
C LYS A 288 -2.25 12.31 0.21
N PHE A 289 -3.28 11.49 0.23
CA PHE A 289 -3.64 10.64 1.38
C PHE A 289 -2.86 9.32 1.42
N MET A 290 -2.19 8.94 0.34
CA MET A 290 -1.42 7.70 0.25
C MET A 290 0.03 7.82 0.74
N VAL A 291 0.54 9.05 0.87
CA VAL A 291 1.96 9.35 1.18
C VAL A 291 2.14 10.18 2.45
N ALA A 292 1.25 10.09 3.39
CA ALA A 292 1.24 10.90 4.61
C ALA A 292 2.36 10.59 5.61
#